data_e66c82afd16d442f935d9a6207e841f7
#
_entry.id   e66c82afd16d442f935d9a6207e841f7
#
_cell.length_a   1.000
_cell.length_b   1.000
_cell.length_c   1.000
_cell.angle_alpha   90.00
_cell.angle_beta   90.00
_cell.angle_gamma   90.00
#
_symmetry.space_group_name_H-M   'P 1'
#
loop_
_entity.id
_entity.type
_entity.pdbx_description
1 polymer ?
#
loop_
_entity_poly.entity_id
_entity_poly.type
_entity_poly.pdbx_seq_one_letter_code
_entity_poly.pdbx_strand_id
1 'polypeptide(L)'
;PGIVESWALCSEDVDWISRYGHNNYQEFKDWYWNGLSKQFNPTEFEPAQWAEVTKQAGMKYMIFTTKHHDGFCMFDSQYTDFSISRCAFKEHPKADVAKYVFEAFRKEGFMTGAYFSKPDWHNQDYWWDYFATPNRNVNYKIERHPEKWEAFKTYTHNQIGELMSNYGTIDILWLDGGWVSPRNNQDIDMPQIAAMARAKQPGLLVVDRTIHGKYENYQTPEQKIPEHQLPYPWESCVTLTTDWGWVKNPVYKTPNRIISILMEVVAKGGNLLLAVGPTPRSKFPP
;
A
#
# COMPACT_ATOMS: atom_id res chain seq x y z
N PRO A 1 -16.92 4.70 -2.84
CA PRO A 1 -16.95 5.73 -1.82
C PRO A 1 -17.62 5.22 -0.56
N GLY A 2 -16.93 5.23 0.56
CA GLY A 2 -17.40 4.70 1.84
C GLY A 2 -17.02 3.23 2.08
N ILE A 3 -16.25 2.61 1.23
CA ILE A 3 -15.57 1.35 1.51
C ILE A 3 -14.28 1.68 2.25
N VAL A 4 -14.09 1.03 3.39
CA VAL A 4 -12.86 1.15 4.18
C VAL A 4 -11.82 0.25 3.55
N GLU A 5 -11.18 0.73 2.49
CA GLU A 5 -10.06 0.09 1.83
C GLU A 5 -10.35 -1.37 1.43
N SER A 6 -9.30 -2.14 1.20
CA SER A 6 -9.38 -3.56 0.88
C SER A 6 -9.91 -4.44 2.02
N TRP A 7 -9.88 -3.95 3.27
CA TRP A 7 -10.38 -4.71 4.44
C TRP A 7 -11.84 -5.15 4.33
N ALA A 8 -12.64 -4.47 3.51
CA ALA A 8 -13.99 -4.91 3.17
C ALA A 8 -14.07 -6.32 2.56
N LEU A 9 -12.95 -6.84 2.04
CA LEU A 9 -12.86 -8.20 1.47
C LEU A 9 -12.57 -9.28 2.53
N CYS A 10 -12.10 -8.91 3.72
CA CYS A 10 -11.61 -9.87 4.72
C CYS A 10 -12.67 -10.46 5.62
N SER A 11 -13.91 -10.04 5.56
CA SER A 11 -14.92 -10.46 6.51
C SER A 11 -16.24 -10.71 5.81
N GLU A 12 -16.80 -11.90 6.02
CA GLU A 12 -18.14 -12.25 5.58
C GLU A 12 -19.23 -11.56 6.41
N ASP A 13 -18.89 -11.10 7.62
CA ASP A 13 -19.83 -10.51 8.61
C ASP A 13 -19.98 -8.99 8.44
N VAL A 14 -19.81 -8.48 7.24
CA VAL A 14 -19.83 -7.04 7.07
C VAL A 14 -21.13 -6.54 6.46
N ASP A 15 -21.62 -5.47 7.02
CA ASP A 15 -22.70 -4.66 6.46
C ASP A 15 -22.47 -4.25 4.99
N TRP A 16 -21.23 -4.36 4.51
CA TRP A 16 -20.84 -3.98 3.15
C TRP A 16 -21.64 -4.73 2.08
N ILE A 17 -21.89 -6.03 2.29
CA ILE A 17 -22.62 -6.88 1.34
C ILE A 17 -24.00 -6.28 1.08
N SER A 18 -24.80 -6.12 2.11
CA SER A 18 -26.15 -5.56 2.00
C SER A 18 -26.15 -4.05 1.72
N ARG A 19 -25.19 -3.30 2.30
CA ARG A 19 -25.06 -1.85 2.10
C ARG A 19 -24.82 -1.45 0.65
N TYR A 20 -24.13 -2.30 -0.11
CA TYR A 20 -23.89 -2.10 -1.53
C TYR A 20 -24.86 -2.90 -2.43
N GLY A 21 -25.91 -3.47 -1.87
CA GLY A 21 -26.99 -4.12 -2.61
C GLY A 21 -26.65 -5.52 -3.12
N HIS A 22 -25.69 -6.21 -2.48
CA HIS A 22 -25.34 -7.57 -2.81
C HIS A 22 -26.06 -8.56 -1.90
N ASN A 23 -26.38 -9.75 -2.43
CA ASN A 23 -27.10 -10.77 -1.69
C ASN A 23 -26.18 -11.69 -0.87
N ASN A 24 -24.91 -11.79 -1.28
CA ASN A 24 -23.93 -12.65 -0.66
C ASN A 24 -22.50 -12.14 -0.88
N TYR A 25 -21.55 -12.75 -0.17
CA TYR A 25 -20.14 -12.37 -0.21
C TYR A 25 -19.50 -12.58 -1.59
N GLN A 26 -19.89 -13.63 -2.34
CA GLN A 26 -19.32 -13.88 -3.66
C GLN A 26 -19.71 -12.81 -4.67
N GLU A 27 -20.96 -12.37 -4.67
CA GLU A 27 -21.40 -11.23 -5.49
C GLU A 27 -20.66 -9.95 -5.13
N PHE A 28 -20.43 -9.72 -3.83
CA PHE A 28 -19.68 -8.56 -3.36
C PHE A 28 -18.21 -8.60 -3.82
N LYS A 29 -17.53 -9.75 -3.70
CA LYS A 29 -16.16 -9.93 -4.20
C LYS A 29 -16.07 -9.67 -5.70
N ASP A 30 -16.98 -10.27 -6.47
CA ASP A 30 -16.99 -10.11 -7.92
C ASP A 30 -17.22 -8.65 -8.33
N TRP A 31 -18.16 -7.97 -7.69
CA TRP A 31 -18.37 -6.54 -7.89
C TRP A 31 -17.14 -5.71 -7.50
N TYR A 32 -16.49 -6.01 -6.39
CA TYR A 32 -15.30 -5.30 -5.94
C TYR A 32 -14.16 -5.43 -6.97
N TRP A 33 -13.84 -6.65 -7.36
CA TRP A 33 -12.71 -6.90 -8.26
C TRP A 33 -13.03 -6.60 -9.72
N ASN A 34 -14.20 -6.97 -10.22
CA ASN A 34 -14.57 -6.85 -11.63
C ASN A 34 -15.45 -5.65 -11.94
N GLY A 35 -16.16 -5.12 -10.96
CA GLY A 35 -17.04 -3.97 -11.12
C GLY A 35 -16.35 -2.64 -10.82
N LEU A 36 -15.79 -2.49 -9.61
CA LEU A 36 -15.17 -1.23 -9.17
C LEU A 36 -13.89 -0.92 -9.94
N SER A 37 -13.01 -1.89 -10.12
CA SER A 37 -11.74 -1.69 -10.83
C SER A 37 -11.96 -1.20 -12.26
N LYS A 38 -12.95 -1.75 -12.96
CA LYS A 38 -13.30 -1.35 -14.33
C LYS A 38 -13.86 0.07 -14.43
N GLN A 39 -14.43 0.61 -13.35
CA GLN A 39 -14.97 1.96 -13.30
C GLN A 39 -13.97 3.00 -12.78
N PHE A 40 -12.84 2.55 -12.22
CA PHE A 40 -11.86 3.46 -11.65
C PHE A 40 -11.17 4.27 -12.75
N ASN A 41 -11.48 5.56 -12.79
CA ASN A 41 -11.02 6.48 -13.82
C ASN A 41 -10.72 7.87 -13.22
N PRO A 42 -9.53 8.07 -12.63
CA PRO A 42 -9.14 9.31 -11.95
C PRO A 42 -8.77 10.41 -12.95
N THR A 43 -9.76 10.98 -13.65
CA THR A 43 -9.58 11.91 -14.78
C THR A 43 -8.90 13.24 -14.42
N GLU A 44 -8.80 13.59 -13.14
CA GLU A 44 -8.16 14.82 -12.66
C GLU A 44 -6.78 14.54 -12.02
N PHE A 45 -6.16 13.43 -12.42
CA PHE A 45 -4.85 13.01 -11.91
C PHE A 45 -3.73 13.94 -12.38
N GLU A 46 -3.26 14.78 -11.46
CA GLU A 46 -2.15 15.72 -11.69
C GLU A 46 -1.11 15.60 -10.56
N PRO A 47 -0.18 14.65 -10.67
CA PRO A 47 0.78 14.36 -9.61
C PRO A 47 1.75 15.53 -9.31
N ALA A 48 1.96 16.42 -10.26
CA ALA A 48 2.75 17.63 -10.03
C ALA A 48 2.12 18.55 -8.99
N GLN A 49 0.78 18.67 -8.97
CA GLN A 49 0.07 19.44 -7.94
C GLN A 49 0.21 18.79 -6.56
N TRP A 50 0.20 17.45 -6.50
CA TRP A 50 0.44 16.76 -5.23
C TRP A 50 1.84 17.04 -4.68
N ALA A 51 2.85 16.96 -5.55
CA ALA A 51 4.24 17.25 -5.16
C ALA A 51 4.40 18.70 -4.71
N GLU A 52 3.79 19.66 -5.41
CA GLU A 52 3.82 21.07 -5.06
C GLU A 52 3.22 21.36 -3.68
N VAL A 53 1.98 20.89 -3.42
CA VAL A 53 1.32 21.05 -2.12
C VAL A 53 2.13 20.41 -1.00
N THR A 54 2.66 19.22 -1.24
CA THR A 54 3.49 18.49 -0.26
C THR A 54 4.79 19.27 0.04
N LYS A 55 5.39 19.88 -0.97
CA LYS A 55 6.58 20.74 -0.82
C LYS A 55 6.27 22.00 -0.02
N GLN A 56 5.16 22.65 -0.30
CA GLN A 56 4.70 23.83 0.45
C GLN A 56 4.46 23.50 1.92
N ALA A 57 3.98 22.28 2.22
CA ALA A 57 3.86 21.79 3.59
C ALA A 57 5.20 21.44 4.26
N GLY A 58 6.33 21.57 3.56
CA GLY A 58 7.67 21.32 4.10
C GLY A 58 8.05 19.85 4.25
N MET A 59 7.29 18.93 3.68
CA MET A 59 7.57 17.49 3.71
C MET A 59 8.84 17.16 2.94
N LYS A 60 9.49 16.04 3.26
CA LYS A 60 10.82 15.66 2.73
C LYS A 60 10.82 14.35 1.96
N TYR A 61 9.89 13.49 2.21
CA TYR A 61 9.74 12.20 1.52
C TYR A 61 8.27 11.88 1.29
N MET A 62 8.03 11.00 0.34
CA MET A 62 6.70 10.52 -0.02
C MET A 62 6.75 9.00 -0.16
N ILE A 63 5.73 8.32 0.37
CA ILE A 63 5.52 6.90 0.17
C ILE A 63 4.19 6.71 -0.57
N PHE A 64 4.28 6.18 -1.79
CA PHE A 64 3.10 5.94 -2.62
C PHE A 64 2.61 4.50 -2.46
N THR A 65 1.32 4.32 -2.24
CA THR A 65 0.69 2.99 -2.18
C THR A 65 0.60 2.41 -3.59
N THR A 66 1.60 1.62 -3.97
CA THR A 66 1.68 1.00 -5.29
C THR A 66 0.75 -0.20 -5.44
N LYS A 67 0.55 -0.96 -4.38
CA LYS A 67 -0.41 -2.06 -4.28
C LYS A 67 -0.83 -2.26 -2.83
N HIS A 68 -2.14 -2.28 -2.55
CA HIS A 68 -2.67 -2.64 -1.23
C HIS A 68 -3.05 -4.14 -1.20
N HIS A 69 -3.65 -4.62 -0.10
CA HIS A 69 -3.94 -6.04 0.14
C HIS A 69 -4.90 -6.66 -0.87
N ASP A 70 -5.76 -5.86 -1.50
CA ASP A 70 -6.69 -6.31 -2.55
C ASP A 70 -6.02 -6.71 -3.87
N GLY A 71 -4.73 -6.42 -4.01
CA GLY A 71 -3.95 -6.78 -5.20
C GLY A 71 -4.02 -5.77 -6.34
N PHE A 72 -4.83 -4.68 -6.24
CA PHE A 72 -4.91 -3.69 -7.31
C PHE A 72 -3.61 -2.90 -7.44
N CYS A 73 -2.96 -3.02 -8.59
CA CYS A 73 -1.71 -2.34 -8.87
C CYS A 73 -1.94 -0.94 -9.42
N MET A 74 -1.38 0.07 -8.76
CA MET A 74 -1.31 1.45 -9.24
C MET A 74 -0.12 1.68 -10.20
N PHE A 75 0.46 0.61 -10.72
CA PHE A 75 1.57 0.55 -11.67
C PHE A 75 1.32 -0.50 -12.75
N ASP A 76 2.03 -0.39 -13.87
CA ASP A 76 1.87 -1.30 -15.01
C ASP A 76 2.67 -2.59 -14.77
N SER A 77 2.09 -3.50 -14.00
CA SER A 77 2.70 -4.81 -13.75
C SER A 77 2.49 -5.77 -14.92
N GLN A 78 3.55 -6.52 -15.27
CA GLN A 78 3.48 -7.58 -16.27
C GLN A 78 2.95 -8.91 -15.70
N TYR A 79 2.75 -8.97 -14.40
CA TYR A 79 2.38 -10.19 -13.68
C TYR A 79 0.89 -10.26 -13.30
N THR A 80 0.13 -9.20 -13.55
CA THR A 80 -1.32 -9.16 -13.31
C THR A 80 -2.03 -8.20 -14.26
N ASP A 81 -3.25 -8.54 -14.64
CA ASP A 81 -4.16 -7.63 -15.34
C ASP A 81 -4.98 -6.76 -14.37
N PHE A 82 -4.88 -7.01 -13.06
CA PHE A 82 -5.58 -6.25 -12.04
C PHE A 82 -4.80 -4.98 -11.68
N SER A 83 -4.82 -4.02 -12.60
CA SER A 83 -4.05 -2.78 -12.50
C SER A 83 -4.76 -1.59 -13.12
N ILE A 84 -4.33 -0.40 -12.72
CA ILE A 84 -4.86 0.87 -13.23
C ILE A 84 -4.58 1.05 -14.72
N SER A 85 -3.49 0.52 -15.23
CA SER A 85 -3.14 0.53 -16.66
C SER A 85 -4.01 -0.41 -17.51
N ARG A 86 -4.84 -1.24 -16.89
CA ARG A 86 -5.74 -2.22 -17.55
C ARG A 86 -7.22 -1.95 -17.29
N CYS A 87 -7.57 -0.88 -16.57
CA CYS A 87 -8.95 -0.49 -16.25
C CYS A 87 -9.46 0.66 -17.14
N ALA A 88 -10.50 1.39 -16.73
CA ALA A 88 -11.05 2.53 -17.48
C ALA A 88 -10.03 3.64 -17.76
N PHE A 89 -9.00 3.74 -16.94
CA PHE A 89 -7.94 4.75 -17.06
C PHE A 89 -6.85 4.38 -18.09
N LYS A 90 -6.87 3.20 -18.68
CA LYS A 90 -5.82 2.66 -19.55
C LYS A 90 -5.45 3.54 -20.76
N GLU A 91 -6.41 4.30 -21.29
CA GLU A 91 -6.17 5.18 -22.45
C GLU A 91 -5.60 6.55 -22.02
N HIS A 92 -5.51 6.83 -20.73
CA HIS A 92 -4.95 8.08 -20.26
C HIS A 92 -3.42 8.07 -20.42
N PRO A 93 -2.79 9.18 -20.88
CA PRO A 93 -1.34 9.24 -21.06
C PRO A 93 -0.52 8.94 -19.79
N LYS A 94 -1.13 9.11 -18.61
CA LYS A 94 -0.54 8.83 -17.31
C LYS A 94 -1.13 7.55 -16.66
N ALA A 95 -1.50 6.53 -17.46
CA ALA A 95 -2.15 5.32 -16.95
C ALA A 95 -1.28 4.51 -15.99
N ASP A 96 0.05 4.54 -16.14
CA ASP A 96 0.97 4.04 -15.14
C ASP A 96 1.16 5.09 -14.03
N VAL A 97 0.20 5.15 -13.11
CA VAL A 97 0.11 6.20 -12.08
C VAL A 97 1.37 6.28 -11.23
N ALA A 98 1.91 5.14 -10.79
CA ALA A 98 3.11 5.10 -9.96
C ALA A 98 4.30 5.81 -10.62
N LYS A 99 4.49 5.61 -11.92
CA LYS A 99 5.55 6.26 -12.70
C LYS A 99 5.47 7.78 -12.58
N TYR A 100 4.31 8.33 -12.86
CA TYR A 100 4.13 9.79 -12.87
C TYR A 100 4.15 10.40 -11.46
N VAL A 101 3.70 9.67 -10.45
CA VAL A 101 3.83 10.10 -9.05
C VAL A 101 5.31 10.17 -8.66
N PHE A 102 6.07 9.10 -8.87
CA PHE A 102 7.49 9.09 -8.52
C PHE A 102 8.28 10.15 -9.29
N GLU A 103 8.03 10.33 -10.58
CA GLU A 103 8.68 11.37 -11.40
C GLU A 103 8.39 12.77 -10.87
N ALA A 104 7.13 13.08 -10.55
CA ALA A 104 6.73 14.40 -10.06
C ALA A 104 7.39 14.72 -8.71
N PHE A 105 7.39 13.79 -7.77
CA PHE A 105 7.98 14.01 -6.45
C PHE A 105 9.51 14.10 -6.51
N ARG A 106 10.18 13.25 -7.29
CA ARG A 106 11.64 13.36 -7.50
C ARG A 106 12.04 14.71 -8.10
N LYS A 107 11.27 15.21 -9.07
CA LYS A 107 11.52 16.52 -9.68
C LYS A 107 11.52 17.65 -8.64
N GLU A 108 10.70 17.51 -7.61
CA GLU A 108 10.62 18.48 -6.51
C GLU A 108 11.62 18.21 -5.36
N GLY A 109 12.50 17.21 -5.53
CA GLY A 109 13.58 16.90 -4.59
C GLY A 109 13.18 16.01 -3.41
N PHE A 110 12.07 15.28 -3.51
CA PHE A 110 11.65 14.32 -2.48
C PHE A 110 12.39 13.01 -2.60
N MET A 111 12.68 12.39 -1.46
CA MET A 111 12.90 10.95 -1.41
C MET A 111 11.57 10.25 -1.73
N THR A 112 11.64 9.19 -2.55
CA THR A 112 10.46 8.46 -3.00
C THR A 112 10.43 7.05 -2.46
N GLY A 113 9.28 6.65 -1.93
CA GLY A 113 9.05 5.34 -1.37
C GLY A 113 7.89 4.61 -2.04
N ALA A 114 8.07 3.31 -2.24
CA ALA A 114 7.02 2.40 -2.69
C ALA A 114 6.48 1.62 -1.50
N TYR A 115 5.23 1.91 -1.11
CA TYR A 115 4.47 1.00 -0.27
C TYR A 115 4.03 -0.18 -1.12
N PHE A 116 4.24 -1.36 -0.63
CA PHE A 116 3.82 -2.60 -1.28
C PHE A 116 3.28 -3.59 -0.25
N SER A 117 2.08 -4.06 -0.46
CA SER A 117 1.47 -5.11 0.34
C SER A 117 2.05 -6.47 0.00
N LYS A 118 2.58 -7.20 0.98
CA LYS A 118 3.05 -8.58 0.79
C LYS A 118 1.90 -9.54 0.46
N PRO A 119 0.76 -9.54 1.20
CA PRO A 119 -0.41 -10.32 0.78
C PRO A 119 -1.05 -9.74 -0.48
N ASP A 120 -1.72 -10.59 -1.23
CA ASP A 120 -2.49 -10.21 -2.42
C ASP A 120 -3.75 -11.08 -2.48
N TRP A 121 -4.88 -10.49 -2.11
CA TRP A 121 -6.15 -11.22 -2.01
C TRP A 121 -6.82 -11.49 -3.35
N HIS A 122 -6.36 -10.86 -4.41
CA HIS A 122 -6.81 -11.16 -5.77
C HIS A 122 -6.06 -12.35 -6.38
N ASN A 123 -4.85 -12.63 -5.91
CA ASN A 123 -4.02 -13.69 -6.44
C ASN A 123 -4.50 -15.08 -5.98
N GLN A 124 -4.76 -15.99 -6.95
CA GLN A 124 -5.26 -17.33 -6.71
C GLN A 124 -4.25 -18.25 -5.98
N ASP A 125 -3.00 -17.89 -5.94
CA ASP A 125 -1.97 -18.59 -5.19
C ASP A 125 -1.84 -18.08 -3.75
N TYR A 126 -2.61 -17.03 -3.39
CA TYR A 126 -2.77 -16.56 -2.01
C TYR A 126 -4.18 -16.89 -1.47
N TRP A 127 -5.25 -16.46 -2.16
CA TRP A 127 -6.63 -16.84 -1.90
C TRP A 127 -7.14 -17.75 -3.01
N TRP A 128 -7.06 -19.02 -2.80
CA TRP A 128 -7.48 -20.01 -3.77
C TRP A 128 -9.01 -20.15 -3.79
N ASP A 129 -9.66 -19.93 -4.94
CA ASP A 129 -11.13 -19.96 -5.09
C ASP A 129 -11.79 -21.27 -4.69
N TYR A 130 -11.03 -22.37 -4.66
CA TYR A 130 -11.51 -23.67 -4.22
C TYR A 130 -11.92 -23.69 -2.73
N PHE A 131 -11.35 -22.82 -1.91
CA PHE A 131 -11.64 -22.73 -0.49
C PHE A 131 -12.39 -21.42 -0.16
N ALA A 132 -13.16 -21.47 0.92
CA ALA A 132 -13.75 -20.25 1.46
C ALA A 132 -12.65 -19.24 1.82
N THR A 133 -12.90 -17.97 1.59
CA THR A 133 -12.02 -16.89 2.00
C THR A 133 -12.10 -16.76 3.52
N PRO A 134 -10.98 -16.92 4.28
CA PRO A 134 -11.05 -16.95 5.73
C PRO A 134 -11.07 -15.55 6.33
N ASN A 135 -9.92 -14.96 6.34
CA ASN A 135 -9.62 -13.63 6.83
C ASN A 135 -8.45 -13.08 5.98
N ARG A 136 -7.47 -12.40 6.57
CA ARG A 136 -6.31 -11.85 5.87
C ARG A 136 -5.25 -12.87 5.44
N ASN A 137 -5.30 -14.11 5.91
CA ASN A 137 -4.29 -15.14 5.64
C ASN A 137 -4.60 -15.95 4.38
N VAL A 138 -3.63 -16.75 3.94
CA VAL A 138 -3.88 -17.78 2.92
C VAL A 138 -5.01 -18.72 3.35
N ASN A 139 -5.83 -19.16 2.41
CA ASN A 139 -7.01 -20.00 2.70
C ASN A 139 -6.80 -21.48 2.45
N TYR A 140 -5.55 -21.91 2.35
CA TYR A 140 -5.14 -23.31 2.24
C TYR A 140 -3.95 -23.62 3.17
N LYS A 141 -3.64 -24.89 3.35
CA LYS A 141 -2.45 -25.31 4.12
C LYS A 141 -1.23 -25.34 3.19
N ILE A 142 -0.28 -24.43 3.42
CA ILE A 142 0.94 -24.32 2.60
C ILE A 142 1.71 -25.63 2.52
N GLU A 143 1.76 -26.40 3.62
CA GLU A 143 2.45 -27.70 3.64
C GLU A 143 1.82 -28.75 2.70
N ARG A 144 0.54 -28.58 2.35
CA ARG A 144 -0.16 -29.46 1.40
C ARG A 144 -0.11 -28.95 -0.03
N HIS A 145 0.15 -27.67 -0.21
CA HIS A 145 0.18 -26.98 -1.51
C HIS A 145 1.38 -26.05 -1.60
N PRO A 146 2.62 -26.57 -1.39
CA PRO A 146 3.83 -25.75 -1.41
C PRO A 146 4.05 -25.09 -2.78
N GLU A 147 3.61 -25.71 -3.87
CA GLU A 147 3.69 -25.19 -5.22
C GLU A 147 2.96 -23.85 -5.38
N LYS A 148 1.81 -23.69 -4.73
CA LYS A 148 1.05 -22.43 -4.76
C LYS A 148 1.79 -21.32 -4.01
N TRP A 149 2.34 -21.64 -2.85
CA TRP A 149 3.11 -20.68 -2.08
C TRP A 149 4.39 -20.23 -2.82
N GLU A 150 5.09 -21.15 -3.47
CA GLU A 150 6.25 -20.83 -4.29
C GLU A 150 5.87 -19.97 -5.52
N ALA A 151 4.74 -20.24 -6.15
CA ALA A 151 4.21 -19.40 -7.23
C ALA A 151 3.89 -17.99 -6.72
N PHE A 152 3.23 -17.88 -5.56
CA PHE A 152 2.94 -16.59 -4.93
C PHE A 152 4.20 -15.81 -4.53
N LYS A 153 5.21 -16.47 -3.96
CA LYS A 153 6.52 -15.84 -3.69
C LYS A 153 7.14 -15.28 -4.96
N THR A 154 7.20 -16.10 -6.00
CA THR A 154 7.76 -15.69 -7.29
C THR A 154 7.02 -14.49 -7.86
N TYR A 155 5.70 -14.50 -7.83
CA TYR A 155 4.85 -13.37 -8.24
C TYR A 155 5.18 -12.09 -7.45
N THR A 156 5.25 -12.19 -6.14
CA THR A 156 5.56 -11.06 -5.24
C THR A 156 6.96 -10.49 -5.50
N HIS A 157 7.97 -11.37 -5.63
CA HIS A 157 9.35 -10.97 -5.93
C HIS A 157 9.45 -10.27 -7.29
N ASN A 158 8.74 -10.78 -8.28
CA ASN A 158 8.73 -10.20 -9.62
C ASN A 158 8.12 -8.80 -9.63
N GLN A 159 6.99 -8.58 -8.96
CA GLN A 159 6.38 -7.26 -8.85
C GLN A 159 7.27 -6.26 -8.09
N ILE A 160 7.89 -6.68 -7.00
CA ILE A 160 8.88 -5.83 -6.30
C ILE A 160 10.07 -5.55 -7.23
N GLY A 161 10.51 -6.55 -7.99
CA GLY A 161 11.56 -6.41 -9.00
C GLY A 161 11.24 -5.38 -10.07
N GLU A 162 10.00 -5.31 -10.55
CA GLU A 162 9.51 -4.29 -11.48
C GLU A 162 9.61 -2.89 -10.87
N LEU A 163 9.09 -2.72 -9.64
CA LEU A 163 9.14 -1.43 -8.95
C LEU A 163 10.58 -0.95 -8.74
N MET A 164 11.48 -1.85 -8.38
CA MET A 164 12.89 -1.51 -8.16
C MET A 164 13.69 -1.27 -9.46
N SER A 165 13.15 -1.64 -10.63
CA SER A 165 13.86 -1.53 -11.90
C SER A 165 13.32 -0.47 -12.85
N ASN A 166 11.99 -0.27 -12.87
CA ASN A 166 11.33 0.43 -13.98
C ASN A 166 10.87 1.86 -13.60
N TYR A 167 10.99 2.23 -12.33
CA TYR A 167 10.39 3.46 -11.77
C TYR A 167 11.43 4.51 -11.35
N GLY A 168 12.69 4.37 -11.82
CA GLY A 168 13.79 5.25 -11.45
C GLY A 168 14.27 5.00 -10.02
N THR A 169 14.83 6.02 -9.37
CA THR A 169 15.30 5.88 -8.00
C THR A 169 14.13 5.70 -7.03
N ILE A 170 14.17 4.63 -6.26
CA ILE A 170 13.28 4.37 -5.12
C ILE A 170 14.16 4.33 -3.86
N ASP A 171 13.89 5.21 -2.93
CA ASP A 171 14.68 5.36 -1.70
C ASP A 171 14.17 4.46 -0.56
N ILE A 172 12.88 4.13 -0.59
CA ILE A 172 12.21 3.37 0.48
C ILE A 172 11.34 2.27 -0.14
N LEU A 173 11.56 1.03 0.27
CA LEU A 173 10.62 -0.08 0.05
C LEU A 173 9.87 -0.35 1.35
N TRP A 174 8.60 0.02 1.38
CA TRP A 174 7.74 -0.06 2.55
C TRP A 174 6.79 -1.26 2.45
N LEU A 175 7.19 -2.40 3.04
CA LEU A 175 6.44 -3.66 2.96
C LEU A 175 5.43 -3.76 4.09
N ASP A 176 4.17 -3.91 3.73
CA ASP A 176 3.08 -4.13 4.69
C ASP A 176 2.58 -5.58 4.68
N GLY A 177 1.65 -5.88 5.60
CA GLY A 177 1.12 -7.23 5.78
C GLY A 177 2.01 -8.08 6.69
N GLY A 178 2.21 -7.64 7.93
CA GLY A 178 3.09 -8.30 8.89
C GLY A 178 2.69 -9.73 9.27
N TRP A 179 1.49 -10.18 8.91
CA TRP A 179 1.09 -11.59 9.05
C TRP A 179 1.71 -12.50 7.98
N VAL A 180 2.17 -11.95 6.84
CA VAL A 180 2.98 -12.71 5.86
C VAL A 180 4.40 -12.77 6.40
N SER A 181 4.66 -13.81 7.18
CA SER A 181 5.92 -13.99 7.91
C SER A 181 6.17 -15.46 8.23
N PRO A 182 7.42 -15.85 8.47
CA PRO A 182 7.75 -17.21 8.91
C PRO A 182 7.02 -17.65 10.17
N ARG A 183 6.67 -16.70 11.08
CA ARG A 183 5.91 -17.00 12.31
C ARG A 183 4.52 -17.57 12.05
N ASN A 184 3.95 -17.20 10.89
CA ASN A 184 2.62 -17.66 10.45
C ASN A 184 2.74 -18.71 9.35
N ASN A 185 3.89 -19.32 9.19
CA ASN A 185 4.18 -20.26 8.10
C ASN A 185 3.97 -19.65 6.69
N GLN A 186 4.10 -18.33 6.56
CA GLN A 186 3.98 -17.58 5.33
C GLN A 186 5.31 -16.88 5.03
N ASP A 187 6.36 -17.69 4.84
CA ASP A 187 7.70 -17.16 4.54
C ASP A 187 7.78 -16.67 3.09
N ILE A 188 7.91 -15.36 2.94
CA ILE A 188 8.02 -14.68 1.64
C ILE A 188 9.49 -14.54 1.16
N ASP A 189 10.45 -15.09 1.90
CA ASP A 189 11.87 -14.97 1.63
C ASP A 189 12.37 -13.51 1.63
N MET A 190 12.24 -12.84 2.78
CA MET A 190 12.75 -11.49 2.97
C MET A 190 14.25 -11.33 2.66
N PRO A 191 15.14 -12.34 2.95
CA PRO A 191 16.53 -12.29 2.49
C PRO A 191 16.67 -12.02 0.99
N GLN A 192 15.92 -12.76 0.17
CA GLN A 192 15.97 -12.62 -1.29
C GLN A 192 15.37 -11.28 -1.74
N ILE A 193 14.24 -10.86 -1.18
CA ILE A 193 13.64 -9.56 -1.47
C ILE A 193 14.64 -8.44 -1.18
N ALA A 194 15.24 -8.42 0.02
CA ALA A 194 16.17 -7.37 0.42
C ALA A 194 17.44 -7.36 -0.46
N ALA A 195 17.99 -8.52 -0.77
CA ALA A 195 19.17 -8.63 -1.62
C ALA A 195 18.87 -8.13 -3.05
N MET A 196 17.79 -8.59 -3.65
CA MET A 196 17.37 -8.20 -5.00
C MET A 196 17.06 -6.69 -5.09
N ALA A 197 16.30 -6.18 -4.13
CA ALA A 197 15.91 -4.77 -4.11
C ALA A 197 17.12 -3.85 -3.92
N ARG A 198 18.02 -4.14 -2.99
CA ARG A 198 19.24 -3.35 -2.75
C ARG A 198 20.25 -3.46 -3.87
N ALA A 199 20.31 -4.58 -4.59
CA ALA A 199 21.17 -4.69 -5.78
C ALA A 199 20.72 -3.74 -6.91
N LYS A 200 19.42 -3.48 -7.02
CA LYS A 200 18.84 -2.56 -8.02
C LYS A 200 18.80 -1.11 -7.53
N GLN A 201 18.67 -0.90 -6.23
CA GLN A 201 18.55 0.40 -5.57
C GLN A 201 19.59 0.51 -4.45
N PRO A 202 20.86 0.86 -4.75
CA PRO A 202 21.88 1.05 -3.72
C PRO A 202 21.46 2.15 -2.73
N GLY A 203 21.53 1.85 -1.43
CA GLY A 203 21.08 2.79 -0.38
C GLY A 203 19.61 2.67 0.02
N LEU A 204 18.86 1.74 -0.58
CA LEU A 204 17.45 1.49 -0.28
C LEU A 204 17.20 1.23 1.20
N LEU A 205 16.31 2.02 1.78
CA LEU A 205 15.72 1.73 3.09
C LEU A 205 14.57 0.72 2.93
N VAL A 206 14.57 -0.30 3.76
CA VAL A 206 13.54 -1.35 3.75
C VAL A 206 12.76 -1.29 5.07
N VAL A 207 11.45 -1.36 4.98
CA VAL A 207 10.53 -1.55 6.08
C VAL A 207 9.87 -2.91 5.92
N ASP A 208 9.96 -3.76 6.94
CA ASP A 208 9.26 -5.04 7.04
C ASP A 208 8.31 -4.99 8.22
N ARG A 209 7.23 -4.29 8.03
CA ARG A 209 6.32 -3.81 9.05
C ARG A 209 5.84 -4.92 9.98
N THR A 210 5.98 -4.68 11.28
CA THR A 210 5.60 -5.55 12.42
C THR A 210 6.38 -6.86 12.55
N ILE A 211 7.28 -7.20 11.61
CA ILE A 211 8.07 -8.43 11.69
C ILE A 211 9.35 -8.20 12.47
N HIS A 212 9.97 -7.06 12.28
CA HIS A 212 11.22 -6.65 12.91
C HIS A 212 12.35 -7.67 12.67
N GLY A 213 13.26 -7.36 11.81
CA GLY A 213 14.37 -8.25 11.49
C GLY A 213 15.57 -7.47 10.98
N LYS A 214 16.65 -8.18 10.71
CA LYS A 214 17.93 -7.60 10.24
C LYS A 214 17.83 -6.85 8.90
N TYR A 215 16.73 -7.02 8.17
CA TYR A 215 16.51 -6.34 6.90
C TYR A 215 15.74 -5.03 7.04
N GLU A 216 15.04 -4.83 8.16
CA GLU A 216 14.30 -3.61 8.45
C GLU A 216 15.25 -2.49 8.89
N ASN A 217 15.12 -1.30 8.31
CA ASN A 217 15.94 -0.14 8.64
C ASN A 217 15.31 0.75 9.71
N TYR A 218 13.98 0.76 9.82
CA TYR A 218 13.27 1.52 10.84
C TYR A 218 11.89 0.90 11.13
N GLN A 219 11.39 1.10 12.35
CA GLN A 219 10.09 0.59 12.77
C GLN A 219 8.97 1.58 12.53
N THR A 220 7.74 1.07 12.41
CA THR A 220 6.58 1.87 12.02
C THR A 220 5.41 1.73 13.00
N PRO A 221 5.44 2.38 14.16
CA PRO A 221 4.28 2.49 15.05
C PRO A 221 3.08 3.08 14.28
N GLU A 222 1.98 2.34 14.24
CA GLU A 222 0.78 2.77 13.52
C GLU A 222 -0.18 3.53 14.43
N GLN A 223 -0.61 4.73 14.02
CA GLN A 223 -1.54 5.60 14.75
C GLN A 223 -1.11 5.86 16.21
N LYS A 224 0.18 5.67 16.50
CA LYS A 224 0.73 5.79 17.86
C LYS A 224 2.03 6.59 17.82
N ILE A 225 2.23 7.37 18.87
CA ILE A 225 3.51 7.99 19.17
C ILE A 225 4.05 7.27 20.41
N PRO A 226 5.28 6.72 20.37
CA PRO A 226 5.88 6.11 21.53
C PRO A 226 5.90 7.05 22.74
N GLU A 227 5.74 6.53 23.95
CA GLU A 227 5.79 7.37 25.17
C GLU A 227 7.15 8.03 25.37
N HIS A 228 8.22 7.31 25.00
CA HIS A 228 9.60 7.75 25.11
C HIS A 228 10.33 7.62 23.78
N GLN A 229 11.49 8.26 23.66
CA GLN A 229 12.41 8.06 22.55
C GLN A 229 12.80 6.58 22.45
N LEU A 230 12.72 6.03 21.24
CA LEU A 230 13.11 4.64 20.98
C LEU A 230 14.63 4.56 20.69
N PRO A 231 15.28 3.43 21.02
CA PRO A 231 16.72 3.23 20.79
C PRO A 231 17.07 2.85 19.35
N TYR A 232 16.13 3.00 18.41
CA TYR A 232 16.27 2.68 17.00
C TYR A 232 15.48 3.69 16.16
N PRO A 233 15.77 3.83 14.85
CA PRO A 233 15.00 4.69 13.96
C PRO A 233 13.54 4.24 13.88
N TRP A 234 12.62 5.20 13.83
CA TRP A 234 11.21 4.92 13.73
C TRP A 234 10.43 6.01 12.98
N GLU A 235 9.29 5.62 12.45
CA GLU A 235 8.35 6.46 11.72
C GLU A 235 6.94 6.19 12.23
N SER A 236 6.24 7.19 12.73
CA SER A 236 4.83 7.06 13.06
C SER A 236 3.99 7.30 11.82
N CYS A 237 3.25 6.28 11.37
CA CYS A 237 2.29 6.43 10.30
C CYS A 237 0.91 6.80 10.88
N VAL A 238 0.41 7.97 10.47
CA VAL A 238 -0.81 8.59 11.01
C VAL A 238 -1.68 9.06 9.87
N THR A 239 -2.98 8.84 9.98
CA THR A 239 -3.95 9.35 9.00
C THR A 239 -4.28 10.82 9.21
N LEU A 240 -4.51 11.56 8.14
CA LEU A 240 -5.04 12.93 8.21
C LEU A 240 -6.50 12.94 8.66
N THR A 241 -7.23 11.89 8.33
CA THR A 241 -8.65 11.67 8.70
C THR A 241 -8.78 10.51 9.69
N THR A 242 -9.96 9.95 9.81
CA THR A 242 -10.21 8.69 10.53
C THR A 242 -9.83 7.45 9.73
N ASP A 243 -9.65 7.59 8.41
CA ASP A 243 -9.45 6.48 7.48
C ASP A 243 -8.13 6.65 6.70
N TRP A 244 -7.56 5.54 6.22
CA TRP A 244 -6.34 5.57 5.41
C TRP A 244 -6.60 6.09 4.00
N GLY A 245 -7.70 5.66 3.39
CA GLY A 245 -8.15 6.12 2.08
C GLY A 245 -9.12 7.28 2.15
N TRP A 246 -9.55 7.77 0.97
CA TRP A 246 -10.60 8.77 0.90
C TRP A 246 -11.98 8.17 1.21
N VAL A 247 -12.72 8.83 2.08
CA VAL A 247 -14.12 8.51 2.39
C VAL A 247 -15.00 9.72 2.14
N LYS A 248 -16.28 9.46 1.85
CA LYS A 248 -17.26 10.54 1.71
C LYS A 248 -17.50 11.19 3.08
N ASN A 249 -17.43 12.53 3.13
CA ASN A 249 -17.55 13.32 4.36
C ASN A 249 -16.49 12.98 5.42
N PRO A 250 -15.19 13.09 5.09
CA PRO A 250 -14.11 12.77 6.00
C PRO A 250 -14.08 13.75 7.17
N VAL A 251 -13.72 13.23 8.34
CA VAL A 251 -13.43 14.06 9.52
C VAL A 251 -11.93 14.26 9.60
N TYR A 252 -11.49 15.47 9.31
CA TYR A 252 -10.06 15.84 9.35
C TYR A 252 -9.59 16.14 10.77
N LYS A 253 -8.37 15.73 11.07
CA LYS A 253 -7.65 16.26 12.24
C LYS A 253 -7.43 17.76 12.05
N THR A 254 -7.57 18.53 13.12
CA THR A 254 -7.33 19.97 13.06
C THR A 254 -5.86 20.27 12.77
N PRO A 255 -5.52 21.43 12.13
CA PRO A 255 -4.13 21.84 11.92
C PRO A 255 -3.30 21.79 13.21
N ASN A 256 -3.84 22.31 14.31
CA ASN A 256 -3.16 22.26 15.62
C ASN A 256 -2.85 20.83 16.08
N ARG A 257 -3.78 19.91 15.84
CA ARG A 257 -3.54 18.49 16.18
C ARG A 257 -2.41 17.87 15.36
N ILE A 258 -2.36 18.15 14.06
CA ILE A 258 -1.28 17.66 13.18
C ILE A 258 0.07 18.26 13.57
N ILE A 259 0.12 19.56 13.84
CA ILE A 259 1.34 20.21 14.30
C ILE A 259 1.80 19.62 15.64
N SER A 260 0.89 19.40 16.59
CA SER A 260 1.22 18.77 17.87
C SER A 260 1.79 17.35 17.70
N ILE A 261 1.19 16.54 16.82
CA ILE A 261 1.70 15.21 16.49
C ILE A 261 3.10 15.30 15.90
N LEU A 262 3.33 16.19 14.92
CA LEU A 262 4.64 16.37 14.31
C LEU A 262 5.70 16.79 15.35
N MET A 263 5.38 17.78 16.18
CA MET A 263 6.30 18.25 17.23
C MET A 263 6.66 17.13 18.21
N GLU A 264 5.67 16.35 18.64
CA GLU A 264 5.88 15.23 19.57
C GLU A 264 6.74 14.12 18.94
N VAL A 265 6.45 13.74 17.70
CA VAL A 265 7.22 12.75 16.94
C VAL A 265 8.68 13.17 16.80
N VAL A 266 8.91 14.42 16.36
CA VAL A 266 10.28 14.96 16.16
C VAL A 266 11.02 15.09 17.49
N ALA A 267 10.36 15.58 18.55
CA ALA A 267 10.97 15.70 19.89
C ALA A 267 11.40 14.34 20.46
N LYS A 268 10.74 13.25 20.04
CA LYS A 268 11.08 11.86 20.44
C LYS A 268 12.00 11.16 19.43
N GLY A 269 12.57 11.88 18.47
CA GLY A 269 13.55 11.37 17.51
C GLY A 269 12.96 10.50 16.40
N GLY A 270 11.67 10.63 16.11
CA GLY A 270 10.99 9.91 15.03
C GLY A 270 10.73 10.73 13.78
N ASN A 271 10.20 10.08 12.77
CA ASN A 271 9.65 10.70 11.57
C ASN A 271 8.11 10.54 11.54
N LEU A 272 7.43 11.49 10.94
CA LEU A 272 5.98 11.42 10.73
C LEU A 272 5.68 11.09 9.26
N LEU A 273 4.98 9.98 9.02
CA LEU A 273 4.34 9.66 7.76
C LEU A 273 2.85 10.01 7.87
N LEU A 274 2.42 11.10 7.25
CA LEU A 274 1.03 11.53 7.26
C LEU A 274 0.30 11.00 6.02
N ALA A 275 -0.67 10.11 6.23
CA ALA A 275 -1.45 9.54 5.14
C ALA A 275 -2.54 10.51 4.66
N VAL A 276 -2.56 10.74 3.36
CA VAL A 276 -3.55 11.56 2.66
C VAL A 276 -4.22 10.72 1.58
N GLY A 277 -5.54 10.59 1.62
CA GLY A 277 -6.33 9.92 0.59
C GLY A 277 -6.80 10.91 -0.47
N PRO A 278 -6.30 10.86 -1.71
CA PRO A 278 -6.85 11.66 -2.80
C PRO A 278 -8.32 11.34 -3.06
N THR A 279 -9.08 12.31 -3.51
CA THR A 279 -10.48 12.10 -3.91
C THR A 279 -10.59 11.08 -5.06
N PRO A 280 -11.77 10.52 -5.37
CA PRO A 280 -11.95 9.60 -6.50
C PRO A 280 -11.55 10.18 -7.87
N ARG A 281 -11.45 11.50 -7.96
CA ARG A 281 -10.93 12.20 -9.16
C ARG A 281 -9.45 12.52 -9.07
N SER A 282 -8.77 12.04 -8.02
CA SER A 282 -7.34 12.24 -7.75
C SER A 282 -6.92 13.65 -7.37
N LYS A 283 -7.84 14.46 -6.82
CA LYS A 283 -7.47 15.72 -6.17
C LYS A 283 -7.12 15.49 -4.71
N PHE A 284 -6.15 16.24 -4.19
CA PHE A 284 -6.03 16.34 -2.75
C PHE A 284 -7.29 16.99 -2.18
N PRO A 285 -7.78 16.50 -1.04
CA PRO A 285 -8.85 17.17 -0.34
C PRO A 285 -8.42 18.58 0.09
N PRO A 286 -9.38 19.51 0.19
CA PRO A 286 -9.09 20.89 0.56
C PRO A 286 -8.53 21.03 1.96
#